data_5fc337cf5201647d1af9ed4a3bb70236
#
_entry.id   5fc337cf5201647d1af9ed4a3bb70236
#
_cell.length_a   1.000
_cell.length_b   1.000
_cell.length_c   1.000
_cell.angle_alpha   90.00
_cell.angle_beta   90.00
_cell.angle_gamma   90.00
#
_symmetry.space_group_name_H-M   'P 1'
#
loop_
_entity.id
_entity.type
_entity.pdbx_description
1 polymer ?
#
loop_
_entity_poly.entity_id
_entity_poly.type
_entity_poly.pdbx_seq_one_letter_code
_entity_poly.pdbx_strand_id
1 'polypeptide(L)'
;MVFMCHLKALVRVYEVSAMKFSQRLEIRQGQSLVMTPQLLQAIKLLQLPTLDLAQFIEQELESNPLLERVNDDDGPDNAAAPASSNDGEREDWFSESLNENGASIESRLDTSMDNVYQESASEQVTAPVEPMSGLSATSWTGVGGTGYDGDETDLEAFVAENMSLQDHVEAQFRMGVEDPADRMIGFTLIDSIDDAGYLLEPLEDIAERLSVPIERVEMVLQRVQACDPTGVGARNLAECLKLQLIERGRFDPAMGLLLDNLALLARRDFVTLRRICNVDEDDMAEMVGEIRNLDPKPGLRFGGAPMQAVAPDVLVRRAPDNTWLVELNNDILPKVLVNQTYAMRVSASTRNDDEKSYVAECLQNATWLTRSLEQRAKTILKVASEIVRRQDAFLLHGVAHLRPLNLKTVADAIAMHESTVSRVTSNKFIHTPRGLFEMKYFFTASISGTDDGESHSAEAVRHRIKQLIDDESPANVLSDDVLVQKLRADGIEIARRTVAKYRESLRIPSSVERRREKQARMAR
;
A
#
# COMPACT_ATOMS: atom_id res chain seq x y z
N MET A 1 -55.58 -73.03 10.79
CA MET A 1 -54.33 -72.64 11.52
C MET A 1 -53.61 -71.50 10.88
N VAL A 2 -54.05 -70.96 9.70
CA VAL A 2 -53.44 -69.90 8.95
C VAL A 2 -54.02 -68.47 9.33
N PHE A 3 -55.26 -68.48 9.89
CA PHE A 3 -55.95 -67.19 10.24
C PHE A 3 -55.47 -66.54 11.56
N MET A 4 -54.83 -67.34 12.48
CA MET A 4 -54.33 -66.78 13.74
C MET A 4 -52.95 -66.14 13.67
N CYS A 5 -52.17 -66.38 12.60
CA CYS A 5 -50.87 -65.76 12.41
C CYS A 5 -51.01 -64.29 11.87
N HIS A 6 -52.02 -63.98 11.07
CA HIS A 6 -52.24 -62.67 10.54
C HIS A 6 -52.71 -61.66 11.58
N LEU A 7 -53.49 -62.09 12.59
CA LEU A 7 -53.96 -61.21 13.65
C LEU A 7 -52.88 -60.77 14.62
N LYS A 8 -51.85 -61.63 14.86
CA LYS A 8 -50.69 -61.28 15.69
C LYS A 8 -49.71 -60.35 14.99
N ALA A 9 -49.62 -60.38 13.65
CA ALA A 9 -48.80 -59.46 12.87
C ALA A 9 -49.41 -58.04 12.81
N LEU A 10 -50.75 -57.94 12.73
CA LEU A 10 -51.47 -56.67 12.72
C LEU A 10 -51.45 -55.96 14.09
N VAL A 11 -51.52 -56.69 15.20
CA VAL A 11 -51.39 -56.11 16.54
C VAL A 11 -49.97 -55.61 16.81
N ARG A 12 -48.93 -56.25 16.23
CA ARG A 12 -47.54 -55.81 16.39
C ARG A 12 -47.22 -54.56 15.56
N VAL A 13 -47.94 -54.31 14.47
CA VAL A 13 -47.77 -53.09 13.65
C VAL A 13 -48.43 -51.89 14.29
N TYR A 14 -49.51 -52.10 15.09
CA TYR A 14 -50.16 -51.00 15.82
C TYR A 14 -49.46 -50.62 17.11
N GLU A 15 -48.66 -51.48 17.75
CA GLU A 15 -47.89 -51.12 18.95
C GLU A 15 -46.62 -50.30 18.68
N VAL A 16 -46.10 -50.30 17.43
CA VAL A 16 -44.89 -49.54 17.07
C VAL A 16 -45.23 -48.09 16.68
N SER A 17 -46.53 -47.73 16.53
CA SER A 17 -46.96 -46.40 16.08
C SER A 17 -47.31 -45.42 17.22
N ALA A 18 -47.06 -45.80 18.47
CA ALA A 18 -47.18 -44.88 19.62
C ALA A 18 -45.82 -44.31 20.03
N MET A 19 -45.02 -43.80 19.05
CA MET A 19 -43.94 -42.89 19.40
C MET A 19 -44.52 -41.62 19.96
N LYS A 20 -44.39 -41.45 21.27
CA LYS A 20 -44.61 -40.20 21.96
C LYS A 20 -43.67 -39.15 21.38
N PHE A 21 -44.16 -38.31 20.48
CA PHE A 21 -43.54 -37.06 20.13
C PHE A 21 -43.53 -36.16 21.36
N SER A 22 -42.51 -36.26 22.20
CA SER A 22 -42.18 -35.20 23.14
C SER A 22 -41.49 -34.10 22.35
N GLN A 23 -42.25 -33.09 21.92
CA GLN A 23 -41.71 -31.82 21.50
C GLN A 23 -40.98 -31.18 22.69
N ARG A 24 -39.67 -31.42 22.82
CA ARG A 24 -38.81 -30.54 23.60
C ARG A 24 -38.70 -29.26 22.82
N LEU A 25 -39.40 -28.22 23.27
CA LEU A 25 -39.14 -26.85 22.91
C LEU A 25 -37.76 -26.50 23.49
N GLU A 26 -36.68 -26.73 22.73
CA GLU A 26 -35.40 -26.08 22.96
C GLU A 26 -35.60 -24.61 22.52
N ILE A 27 -35.91 -23.75 23.48
CA ILE A 27 -35.77 -22.30 23.28
C ILE A 27 -34.26 -22.04 23.20
N ARG A 28 -33.68 -22.14 22.00
CA ARG A 28 -32.40 -21.54 21.73
C ARG A 28 -32.64 -20.03 21.73
N GLN A 29 -32.37 -19.38 22.85
CA GLN A 29 -32.12 -17.94 22.88
C GLN A 29 -30.87 -17.72 22.05
N GLY A 30 -31.05 -17.51 20.76
CA GLY A 30 -30.01 -16.92 19.91
C GLY A 30 -29.86 -15.48 20.38
N GLN A 31 -28.87 -15.21 21.23
CA GLN A 31 -28.43 -13.86 21.47
C GLN A 31 -27.84 -13.38 20.13
N SER A 32 -28.67 -12.76 19.31
CA SER A 32 -28.17 -11.96 18.19
C SER A 32 -27.49 -10.76 18.82
N LEU A 33 -26.16 -10.71 18.76
CA LEU A 33 -25.37 -9.53 19.12
C LEU A 33 -25.84 -8.38 18.23
N VAL A 34 -26.72 -7.53 18.76
CA VAL A 34 -27.08 -6.27 18.11
C VAL A 34 -25.85 -5.37 18.25
N MET A 35 -25.08 -5.26 17.18
CA MET A 35 -23.92 -4.37 17.15
C MET A 35 -24.40 -2.92 17.30
N THR A 36 -23.94 -2.24 18.33
CA THR A 36 -24.23 -0.81 18.53
C THR A 36 -23.55 0.01 17.42
N PRO A 37 -24.15 1.13 16.96
CA PRO A 37 -23.55 2.00 15.95
C PRO A 37 -22.12 2.44 16.31
N GLN A 38 -21.86 2.73 17.58
CA GLN A 38 -20.54 3.13 18.08
C GLN A 38 -19.49 2.01 17.91
N LEU A 39 -19.86 0.75 18.10
CA LEU A 39 -18.95 -0.38 17.92
C LEU A 39 -18.61 -0.60 16.44
N LEU A 40 -19.60 -0.43 15.54
CA LEU A 40 -19.33 -0.47 14.09
C LEU A 40 -18.39 0.66 13.66
N GLN A 41 -18.56 1.84 14.24
CA GLN A 41 -17.72 3.00 13.96
C GLN A 41 -16.29 2.80 14.49
N ALA A 42 -16.11 2.23 15.70
CA ALA A 42 -14.78 1.88 16.23
C ALA A 42 -14.07 0.86 15.35
N ILE A 43 -14.77 -0.17 14.86
CA ILE A 43 -14.21 -1.16 13.93
C ILE A 43 -13.81 -0.50 12.61
N LYS A 44 -14.63 0.42 12.09
CA LYS A 44 -14.32 1.18 10.87
C LYS A 44 -13.07 2.04 11.07
N LEU A 45 -12.97 2.74 12.21
CA LEU A 45 -11.78 3.54 12.55
C LEU A 45 -10.48 2.72 12.56
N LEU A 46 -10.50 1.45 12.99
CA LEU A 46 -9.31 0.60 12.96
C LEU A 46 -8.85 0.27 11.53
N GLN A 47 -9.76 0.20 10.56
CA GLN A 47 -9.46 -0.18 9.18
C GLN A 47 -9.02 0.99 8.30
N LEU A 48 -9.49 2.22 8.59
CA LEU A 48 -9.22 3.38 7.75
C LEU A 48 -7.72 3.63 7.57
N PRO A 49 -7.24 3.90 6.35
CA PRO A 49 -5.92 4.45 6.12
C PRO A 49 -5.80 5.85 6.74
N THR A 50 -4.60 6.38 6.84
CA THR A 50 -4.33 7.68 7.50
C THR A 50 -5.02 8.85 6.82
N LEU A 51 -5.09 8.86 5.49
CA LEU A 51 -5.77 9.92 4.73
C LEU A 51 -7.28 9.93 4.98
N ASP A 52 -7.94 8.78 4.89
CA ASP A 52 -9.38 8.67 5.14
C ASP A 52 -9.71 8.99 6.61
N LEU A 53 -8.78 8.64 7.53
CA LEU A 53 -8.92 8.99 8.94
C LEU A 53 -8.87 10.50 9.15
N ALA A 54 -7.95 11.20 8.49
CA ALA A 54 -7.86 12.66 8.57
C ALA A 54 -9.15 13.33 8.08
N GLN A 55 -9.67 12.89 6.94
CA GLN A 55 -10.95 13.39 6.41
C GLN A 55 -12.13 13.12 7.36
N PHE A 56 -12.18 11.90 7.95
CA PHE A 56 -13.21 11.57 8.94
C PHE A 56 -13.15 12.47 10.17
N ILE A 57 -11.93 12.75 10.67
CA ILE A 57 -11.73 13.64 11.83
C ILE A 57 -12.10 15.08 11.49
N GLU A 58 -11.80 15.56 10.29
CA GLU A 58 -12.22 16.90 9.84
C GLU A 58 -13.74 17.03 9.82
N GLN A 59 -14.46 16.03 9.34
CA GLN A 59 -15.92 16.01 9.40
C GLN A 59 -16.46 16.03 10.84
N GLU A 60 -15.82 15.29 11.75
CA GLU A 60 -16.22 15.28 13.16
C GLU A 60 -15.87 16.61 13.87
N LEU A 61 -14.77 17.27 13.50
CA LEU A 61 -14.41 18.61 13.99
C LEU A 61 -15.42 19.68 13.55
N GLU A 62 -15.92 19.58 12.31
CA GLU A 62 -16.98 20.48 11.82
C GLU A 62 -18.32 20.27 12.54
N SER A 63 -18.64 19.00 12.87
CA SER A 63 -19.91 18.65 13.51
C SER A 63 -19.92 18.89 15.02
N ASN A 64 -18.77 18.79 15.68
CA ASN A 64 -18.66 18.85 17.15
C ASN A 64 -17.79 20.03 17.61
N PRO A 65 -18.38 21.09 18.14
CA PRO A 65 -17.65 22.30 18.56
C PRO A 65 -16.77 22.13 19.81
N LEU A 66 -16.81 20.94 20.46
CA LEU A 66 -15.99 20.63 21.63
C LEU A 66 -14.64 20.00 21.28
N LEU A 67 -14.43 19.66 20.00
CA LEU A 67 -13.18 19.10 19.51
C LEU A 67 -12.26 20.20 18.99
N GLU A 68 -10.98 20.12 19.33
CA GLU A 68 -9.93 21.04 18.85
C GLU A 68 -8.79 20.22 18.26
N ARG A 69 -8.22 20.71 17.15
CA ARG A 69 -7.02 20.15 16.56
C ARG A 69 -5.80 20.81 17.20
N VAL A 70 -4.86 20.00 17.68
CA VAL A 70 -3.56 20.49 18.11
C VAL A 70 -2.71 20.77 16.90
N ASN A 71 -2.45 22.06 16.62
CA ASN A 71 -1.43 22.44 15.67
C ASN A 71 -0.08 22.41 16.39
N ASP A 72 0.90 21.69 15.86
CA ASP A 72 2.25 21.61 16.44
C ASP A 72 3.01 22.96 16.40
N ASP A 73 2.43 23.98 15.75
CA ASP A 73 2.99 25.35 15.68
C ASP A 73 2.72 26.20 16.94
N ASP A 74 1.79 25.79 17.79
CA ASP A 74 1.63 26.42 19.10
C ASP A 74 2.71 25.88 20.05
N GLY A 75 3.88 26.46 19.99
CA GLY A 75 4.98 26.22 20.94
C GLY A 75 4.53 26.35 22.39
N PRO A 76 5.28 25.80 23.39
CA PRO A 76 4.87 25.65 24.79
C PRO A 76 4.69 26.98 25.56
N ASP A 77 4.57 28.12 24.86
CA ASP A 77 4.59 29.44 25.51
C ASP A 77 3.23 29.95 26.02
N ASN A 78 2.13 29.21 25.85
CA ASN A 78 0.80 29.68 26.33
C ASN A 78 0.06 28.72 27.27
N ALA A 79 0.73 27.74 27.86
CA ALA A 79 0.18 27.03 29.00
C ALA A 79 0.40 27.87 30.27
N ALA A 80 -0.49 28.81 30.52
CA ALA A 80 -0.64 29.43 31.83
C ALA A 80 -0.82 28.31 32.85
N ALA A 81 0.18 28.10 33.70
CA ALA A 81 0.16 27.15 34.79
C ALA A 81 -1.17 27.30 35.58
N PRO A 82 -1.96 26.27 35.82
CA PRO A 82 -3.10 26.39 36.70
C PRO A 82 -2.60 26.63 38.09
N ALA A 83 -2.98 27.80 38.63
CA ALA A 83 -2.77 28.14 40.01
C ALA A 83 -3.31 27.03 40.91
N SER A 84 -2.45 26.48 41.75
CA SER A 84 -2.80 25.55 42.82
C SER A 84 -3.87 26.15 43.72
N SER A 85 -5.08 25.62 43.69
CA SER A 85 -6.09 25.89 44.70
C SER A 85 -6.71 24.59 45.17
N ASN A 86 -6.35 24.25 46.39
CA ASN A 86 -7.12 23.54 47.42
C ASN A 86 -7.95 22.32 47.08
N ASP A 87 -7.53 21.27 47.75
CA ASP A 87 -8.31 20.15 48.27
C ASP A 87 -9.73 20.54 48.65
N GLY A 88 -10.70 19.85 48.08
CA GLY A 88 -12.09 19.90 48.45
C GLY A 88 -12.92 18.93 47.59
N GLU A 89 -13.15 17.77 48.18
CA GLU A 89 -14.22 16.79 47.87
C GLU A 89 -14.86 16.91 46.46
N ARG A 90 -14.29 16.23 45.50
CA ARG A 90 -14.98 15.93 44.23
C ARG A 90 -15.74 14.62 44.38
N GLU A 91 -17.03 14.74 44.52
CA GLU A 91 -17.97 13.64 44.56
C GLU A 91 -17.86 12.74 43.35
N ASP A 92 -17.73 11.47 43.64
CA ASP A 92 -17.51 10.31 42.77
C ASP A 92 -18.75 9.88 41.95
N TRP A 93 -19.61 10.82 41.55
CA TRP A 93 -20.83 10.46 40.80
C TRP A 93 -20.57 10.00 39.36
N PHE A 94 -19.37 10.30 38.83
CA PHE A 94 -19.02 9.96 37.46
C PHE A 94 -18.44 8.53 37.33
N SER A 95 -17.91 7.96 38.41
CA SER A 95 -17.35 6.60 38.43
C SER A 95 -18.42 5.50 38.45
N GLU A 96 -19.58 5.77 39.02
CA GLU A 96 -20.64 4.77 39.21
C GLU A 96 -21.44 4.47 37.94
N SER A 97 -21.65 5.47 37.08
CA SER A 97 -22.33 5.27 35.78
C SER A 97 -21.43 4.65 34.69
N LEU A 98 -20.10 4.72 34.85
CA LEU A 98 -19.13 4.11 33.92
C LEU A 98 -18.85 2.64 34.27
N ASN A 99 -18.93 2.25 35.54
CA ASN A 99 -18.71 0.87 35.97
C ASN A 99 -19.81 -0.10 35.54
N GLU A 100 -21.06 0.32 35.46
CA GLU A 100 -22.15 -0.55 34.99
C GLU A 100 -22.06 -0.84 33.47
N ASN A 101 -21.45 0.07 32.71
CA ASN A 101 -21.23 -0.12 31.25
C ASN A 101 -19.86 -0.74 30.91
N GLY A 102 -18.88 -0.70 31.82
CA GLY A 102 -17.52 -1.19 31.60
C GLY A 102 -17.45 -2.69 31.34
N ALA A 103 -18.05 -3.49 32.20
CA ALA A 103 -18.06 -4.95 32.07
C ALA A 103 -18.83 -5.45 30.83
N SER A 104 -19.80 -4.68 30.34
CA SER A 104 -20.54 -5.01 29.11
C SER A 104 -19.74 -4.65 27.84
N ILE A 105 -18.82 -3.70 27.93
CA ILE A 105 -17.94 -3.29 26.84
C ILE A 105 -16.74 -4.25 26.75
N GLU A 106 -16.19 -4.70 27.88
CA GLU A 106 -15.13 -5.70 27.94
C GLU A 106 -15.51 -7.02 27.28
N SER A 107 -16.69 -7.54 27.60
CA SER A 107 -17.18 -8.80 27.01
C SER A 107 -17.54 -8.69 25.52
N ARG A 108 -17.71 -7.47 25.00
CA ARG A 108 -18.08 -7.21 23.60
C ARG A 108 -16.87 -6.87 22.72
N LEU A 109 -15.79 -6.33 23.30
CA LEU A 109 -14.57 -5.99 22.57
C LEU A 109 -13.49 -7.08 22.63
N ASP A 110 -13.75 -8.17 23.35
CA ASP A 110 -12.78 -9.26 23.56
C ASP A 110 -11.42 -8.80 24.15
N THR A 111 -11.44 -7.67 24.85
CA THR A 111 -10.27 -7.09 25.53
C THR A 111 -10.64 -6.70 26.93
N SER A 112 -9.92 -7.23 27.92
CA SER A 112 -10.14 -6.82 29.33
C SER A 112 -9.67 -5.38 29.54
N MET A 113 -10.44 -4.59 30.26
CA MET A 113 -10.09 -3.19 30.61
C MET A 113 -8.79 -3.08 31.41
N ASP A 114 -8.40 -4.11 32.14
CA ASP A 114 -7.09 -4.20 32.84
C ASP A 114 -5.88 -4.14 31.89
N ASN A 115 -6.05 -4.56 30.63
CA ASN A 115 -5.01 -4.43 29.61
C ASN A 115 -4.92 -3.02 29.00
N VAL A 116 -5.90 -2.16 29.25
CA VAL A 116 -5.93 -0.77 28.73
C VAL A 116 -5.29 0.19 29.74
N TYR A 117 -5.29 -0.15 31.04
CA TYR A 117 -4.79 0.68 32.14
C TYR A 117 -3.78 -0.06 33.01
N GLN A 118 -2.69 -0.57 32.46
CA GLN A 118 -1.48 -0.76 33.26
C GLN A 118 -0.78 0.61 33.34
N GLU A 119 -1.16 1.40 34.32
CA GLU A 119 -0.26 2.42 34.86
C GLU A 119 1.00 1.68 35.32
N SER A 120 2.08 1.82 34.53
CA SER A 120 3.41 1.53 35.03
C SER A 120 3.62 2.46 36.24
N ALA A 121 3.48 1.90 37.43
CA ALA A 121 3.93 2.55 38.66
C ALA A 121 5.39 2.92 38.40
N SER A 122 5.66 4.21 38.18
CA SER A 122 7.00 4.74 38.16
C SER A 122 7.56 4.54 39.56
N GLU A 123 8.40 3.53 39.76
CA GLU A 123 9.27 3.49 40.87
C GLU A 123 10.12 4.77 40.84
N GLN A 124 9.79 5.69 41.71
CA GLN A 124 10.63 6.84 42.02
C GLN A 124 11.91 6.32 42.67
N VAL A 125 12.89 6.06 41.82
CA VAL A 125 14.27 5.96 42.32
C VAL A 125 14.74 7.38 42.58
N THR A 126 14.60 7.82 43.82
CA THR A 126 15.26 9.02 44.35
C THR A 126 16.75 8.73 44.51
N ALA A 127 17.55 8.98 43.47
CA ALA A 127 18.99 9.16 43.63
C ALA A 127 19.27 10.66 43.68
N PRO A 128 20.10 11.11 44.62
CA PRO A 128 20.45 12.52 44.73
C PRO A 128 21.37 12.92 43.57
N VAL A 129 20.87 13.82 42.73
CA VAL A 129 21.65 14.42 41.64
C VAL A 129 22.45 15.56 42.24
N GLU A 130 23.77 15.38 42.34
CA GLU A 130 24.69 16.50 42.56
C GLU A 130 24.63 17.47 41.36
N PRO A 131 24.68 18.79 41.61
CA PRO A 131 24.65 19.76 40.52
C PRO A 131 26.02 19.82 39.83
N MET A 132 26.14 19.19 38.69
CA MET A 132 27.25 19.50 37.77
C MET A 132 27.04 20.88 37.14
N SER A 133 27.62 21.88 37.82
CA SER A 133 27.84 23.20 37.26
C SER A 133 28.90 23.12 36.16
N GLY A 134 28.52 23.42 34.93
CA GLY A 134 29.50 23.74 33.90
C GLY A 134 29.31 23.14 32.53
N LEU A 135 28.13 23.32 31.93
CA LEU A 135 28.03 23.37 30.50
C LEU A 135 27.04 24.49 30.13
N SER A 136 27.64 25.66 29.91
CA SER A 136 26.90 26.82 29.43
C SER A 136 26.28 26.55 28.07
N ALA A 137 24.99 26.84 27.93
CA ALA A 137 24.19 26.73 26.73
C ALA A 137 24.60 27.72 25.60
N THR A 138 25.88 28.11 25.54
CA THR A 138 26.40 29.09 24.58
C THR A 138 27.27 28.49 23.46
N SER A 139 27.29 27.16 23.32
CA SER A 139 28.14 26.51 22.31
C SER A 139 27.46 26.20 20.96
N TRP A 140 26.18 26.52 20.76
CA TRP A 140 25.49 26.24 19.50
C TRP A 140 25.31 27.47 18.58
N THR A 141 25.76 28.64 19.00
CA THR A 141 25.71 29.87 18.19
C THR A 141 26.95 30.10 17.31
N GLY A 142 27.83 29.11 17.17
CA GLY A 142 29.12 29.30 16.51
C GLY A 142 29.43 28.45 15.29
N VAL A 143 28.44 27.75 14.70
CA VAL A 143 28.65 27.04 13.42
C VAL A 143 27.64 27.54 12.40
N GLY A 144 28.10 28.42 11.51
CA GLY A 144 27.36 28.79 10.31
C GLY A 144 26.79 30.18 10.28
N GLY A 145 27.53 31.16 10.74
CA GLY A 145 27.28 32.54 10.36
C GLY A 145 27.84 32.85 8.96
N THR A 146 27.37 32.20 7.94
CA THR A 146 27.23 32.86 6.65
C THR A 146 25.88 33.52 6.69
N GLY A 147 25.88 34.85 6.86
CA GLY A 147 24.68 35.65 6.74
C GLY A 147 23.91 35.21 5.50
N TYR A 148 22.75 34.66 5.69
CA TYR A 148 21.73 34.66 4.68
C TYR A 148 21.33 36.11 4.56
N ASP A 149 22.05 36.80 3.66
CA ASP A 149 21.58 38.02 3.04
C ASP A 149 20.24 37.68 2.44
N GLY A 150 19.21 38.41 2.76
CA GLY A 150 17.82 38.15 2.38
C GLY A 150 17.58 38.24 0.87
N ASP A 151 18.27 37.36 0.16
CA ASP A 151 17.83 36.97 -1.17
C ASP A 151 16.61 36.06 -0.90
N GLU A 152 15.44 36.60 -1.12
CA GLU A 152 14.21 35.84 -1.28
C GLU A 152 14.53 34.82 -2.35
N THR A 153 15.07 33.64 -1.93
CA THR A 153 15.20 32.50 -2.82
C THR A 153 13.78 32.17 -3.22
N ASP A 154 13.47 32.64 -4.41
CA ASP A 154 12.18 32.44 -5.06
C ASP A 154 11.92 30.95 -5.10
N LEU A 155 11.21 30.44 -4.08
CA LEU A 155 10.82 29.03 -4.00
C LEU A 155 10.02 28.64 -5.25
N GLU A 156 9.38 29.61 -5.90
CA GLU A 156 8.69 29.45 -7.17
C GLU A 156 9.66 29.10 -8.32
N ALA A 157 10.92 29.58 -8.28
CA ALA A 157 11.94 29.24 -9.28
C ALA A 157 12.42 27.78 -9.17
N PHE A 158 12.25 27.14 -8.01
CA PHE A 158 12.55 25.71 -7.80
C PHE A 158 11.37 24.79 -8.09
N VAL A 159 10.16 25.32 -8.21
CA VAL A 159 9.03 24.56 -8.73
C VAL A 159 9.19 24.51 -10.25
N ALA A 160 9.95 23.52 -10.71
CA ALA A 160 10.01 23.21 -12.12
C ALA A 160 8.57 22.93 -12.57
N GLU A 161 8.05 23.79 -13.44
CA GLU A 161 6.75 23.62 -14.07
C GLU A 161 6.79 22.26 -14.80
N ASN A 162 6.05 21.30 -14.31
CA ASN A 162 5.96 19.98 -14.96
C ASN A 162 5.19 20.16 -16.27
N MET A 163 5.92 20.52 -17.31
CA MET A 163 5.37 20.70 -18.65
C MET A 163 4.80 19.36 -19.11
N SER A 164 3.53 19.31 -19.46
CA SER A 164 2.92 18.09 -20.01
C SER A 164 3.45 17.82 -21.41
N LEU A 165 3.36 16.55 -21.86
CA LEU A 165 3.72 16.19 -23.23
C LEU A 165 2.95 17.05 -24.24
N GLN A 166 1.65 17.22 -23.99
CA GLN A 166 0.76 17.98 -24.86
C GLN A 166 1.20 19.44 -24.97
N ASP A 167 1.48 20.11 -23.85
CA ASP A 167 1.94 21.51 -23.84
C ASP A 167 3.27 21.68 -24.60
N HIS A 168 4.19 20.71 -24.41
CA HIS A 168 5.49 20.74 -25.08
C HIS A 168 5.35 20.61 -26.59
N VAL A 169 4.59 19.62 -27.07
CA VAL A 169 4.35 19.40 -28.51
C VAL A 169 3.56 20.56 -29.11
N GLU A 170 2.56 21.09 -28.37
CA GLU A 170 1.76 22.24 -28.80
C GLU A 170 2.63 23.48 -29.01
N ALA A 171 3.53 23.77 -28.07
CA ALA A 171 4.45 24.91 -28.17
C ALA A 171 5.36 24.81 -29.41
N GLN A 172 5.91 23.61 -29.67
CA GLN A 172 6.74 23.37 -30.87
C GLN A 172 5.93 23.46 -32.15
N PHE A 173 4.74 22.86 -32.18
CA PHE A 173 3.86 22.86 -33.36
C PHE A 173 3.41 24.28 -33.73
N ARG A 174 3.13 25.16 -32.74
CA ARG A 174 2.79 26.57 -32.96
C ARG A 174 3.90 27.32 -33.68
N MET A 175 5.16 27.00 -33.42
CA MET A 175 6.30 27.64 -34.05
C MET A 175 6.48 27.20 -35.52
N GLY A 176 6.10 25.93 -35.81
CA GLY A 176 6.30 25.33 -37.14
C GLY A 176 5.20 25.52 -38.16
N VAL A 177 4.01 26.03 -37.75
CA VAL A 177 2.83 26.12 -38.63
C VAL A 177 2.25 27.52 -38.62
N GLU A 178 2.17 28.11 -39.80
CA GLU A 178 1.63 29.47 -39.98
C GLU A 178 0.12 29.52 -40.27
N ASP A 179 -0.39 28.50 -41.00
CA ASP A 179 -1.82 28.43 -41.39
C ASP A 179 -2.72 28.16 -40.17
N PRO A 180 -3.68 29.05 -39.87
CA PRO A 180 -4.60 28.89 -38.73
C PRO A 180 -5.49 27.63 -38.85
N ALA A 181 -5.83 27.21 -40.06
CA ALA A 181 -6.62 25.96 -40.25
C ALA A 181 -5.80 24.71 -39.90
N ASP A 182 -4.54 24.66 -40.32
CA ASP A 182 -3.64 23.56 -39.99
C ASP A 182 -3.31 23.52 -38.48
N ARG A 183 -3.27 24.70 -37.81
CA ARG A 183 -3.13 24.79 -36.35
C ARG A 183 -4.30 24.15 -35.62
N MET A 184 -5.53 24.45 -36.04
CA MET A 184 -6.71 23.83 -35.42
C MET A 184 -6.71 22.30 -35.56
N ILE A 185 -6.35 21.80 -36.74
CA ILE A 185 -6.22 20.35 -36.95
C ILE A 185 -5.12 19.78 -36.06
N GLY A 186 -3.96 20.45 -35.97
CA GLY A 186 -2.84 20.00 -35.15
C GLY A 186 -3.17 19.97 -33.67
N PHE A 187 -3.85 20.95 -33.14
CA PHE A 187 -4.28 20.97 -31.73
C PHE A 187 -5.24 19.83 -31.42
N THR A 188 -6.20 19.55 -32.31
CA THR A 188 -7.10 18.41 -32.16
C THR A 188 -6.36 17.07 -32.20
N LEU A 189 -5.32 16.94 -33.05
CA LEU A 189 -4.47 15.77 -33.09
C LEU A 189 -3.66 15.61 -31.78
N ILE A 190 -3.09 16.70 -31.27
CA ILE A 190 -2.31 16.71 -30.03
C ILE A 190 -3.17 16.34 -28.82
N ASP A 191 -4.40 16.84 -28.74
CA ASP A 191 -5.36 16.47 -27.69
C ASP A 191 -5.74 14.98 -27.71
N SER A 192 -5.70 14.35 -28.88
CA SER A 192 -6.00 12.93 -29.07
C SER A 192 -4.79 12.02 -28.76
N ILE A 193 -3.62 12.60 -28.41
CA ILE A 193 -2.40 11.85 -28.05
C ILE A 193 -2.47 11.43 -26.58
N ASP A 194 -2.21 10.13 -26.34
CA ASP A 194 -2.09 9.56 -25.00
C ASP A 194 -0.78 9.99 -24.31
N ASP A 195 -0.71 9.86 -22.99
CA ASP A 195 0.51 10.10 -22.18
C ASP A 195 1.73 9.29 -22.65
N ALA A 196 1.50 8.15 -23.31
CA ALA A 196 2.57 7.35 -23.92
C ALA A 196 3.11 7.93 -25.24
N GLY A 197 2.40 8.87 -25.88
CA GLY A 197 2.75 9.49 -27.15
C GLY A 197 2.06 8.90 -28.36
N TYR A 198 1.06 8.02 -28.20
CA TYR A 198 0.34 7.40 -29.30
C TYR A 198 -0.97 8.13 -29.62
N LEU A 199 -1.31 8.18 -30.92
CA LEU A 199 -2.60 8.66 -31.37
C LEU A 199 -3.64 7.54 -31.22
N LEU A 200 -4.64 7.75 -30.34
CA LEU A 200 -5.68 6.76 -30.06
C LEU A 200 -6.85 6.82 -31.04
N GLU A 201 -7.20 8.02 -31.51
CA GLU A 201 -8.32 8.23 -32.42
C GLU A 201 -7.93 7.93 -33.87
N PRO A 202 -8.79 7.26 -34.65
CA PRO A 202 -8.58 7.10 -36.09
C PRO A 202 -8.66 8.47 -36.80
N LEU A 203 -7.83 8.66 -37.84
CA LEU A 203 -7.77 9.92 -38.57
C LEU A 203 -9.09 10.26 -39.28
N GLU A 204 -9.88 9.24 -39.62
CA GLU A 204 -11.18 9.35 -40.29
C GLU A 204 -12.17 10.08 -39.39
N ASP A 205 -12.22 9.76 -38.09
CA ASP A 205 -13.13 10.39 -37.13
C ASP A 205 -12.76 11.86 -36.89
N ILE A 206 -11.45 12.16 -36.87
CA ILE A 206 -10.94 13.55 -36.74
C ILE A 206 -11.29 14.35 -38.01
N ALA A 207 -11.11 13.74 -39.19
CA ALA A 207 -11.44 14.38 -40.48
C ALA A 207 -12.95 14.69 -40.59
N GLU A 208 -13.83 13.75 -40.16
CA GLU A 208 -15.27 13.97 -40.11
C GLU A 208 -15.67 15.07 -39.13
N ARG A 209 -15.10 15.06 -37.93
CA ARG A 209 -15.36 16.06 -36.87
C ARG A 209 -15.00 17.49 -37.31
N LEU A 210 -13.89 17.63 -38.02
CA LEU A 210 -13.42 18.93 -38.50
C LEU A 210 -13.95 19.26 -39.92
N SER A 211 -14.67 18.35 -40.60
CA SER A 211 -15.13 18.48 -41.96
C SER A 211 -14.03 18.83 -42.97
N VAL A 212 -12.86 18.19 -42.81
CA VAL A 212 -11.64 18.42 -43.60
C VAL A 212 -11.28 17.12 -44.35
N PRO A 213 -10.73 17.18 -45.58
CA PRO A 213 -10.27 15.99 -46.27
C PRO A 213 -9.14 15.31 -45.51
N ILE A 214 -9.17 13.98 -45.51
CA ILE A 214 -8.22 13.15 -44.74
C ILE A 214 -6.76 13.39 -45.11
N GLU A 215 -6.51 13.69 -46.41
CA GLU A 215 -5.17 14.01 -46.92
C GLU A 215 -4.53 15.21 -46.22
N ARG A 216 -5.35 16.22 -45.85
CA ARG A 216 -4.87 17.40 -45.12
C ARG A 216 -4.56 17.05 -43.68
N VAL A 217 -5.36 16.19 -43.05
CA VAL A 217 -5.10 15.71 -41.69
C VAL A 217 -3.79 14.90 -41.63
N GLU A 218 -3.52 14.06 -42.63
CA GLU A 218 -2.26 13.31 -42.73
C GLU A 218 -1.04 14.22 -42.92
N MET A 219 -1.14 15.28 -43.72
CA MET A 219 -0.05 16.25 -43.85
C MET A 219 0.25 16.96 -42.53
N VAL A 220 -0.78 17.30 -41.77
CA VAL A 220 -0.60 17.94 -40.46
C VAL A 220 -0.03 16.94 -39.46
N LEU A 221 -0.48 15.67 -39.49
CA LEU A 221 0.07 14.61 -38.63
C LEU A 221 1.57 14.43 -38.85
N GLN A 222 2.06 14.44 -40.11
CA GLN A 222 3.49 14.34 -40.39
C GLN A 222 4.28 15.50 -39.77
N ARG A 223 3.70 16.69 -39.67
CA ARG A 223 4.33 17.83 -38.97
C ARG A 223 4.35 17.63 -37.45
N VAL A 224 3.29 17.06 -36.88
CA VAL A 224 3.26 16.69 -35.46
C VAL A 224 4.30 15.61 -35.15
N GLN A 225 4.44 14.62 -36.02
CA GLN A 225 5.43 13.53 -35.89
C GLN A 225 6.88 14.00 -36.01
N ALA A 226 7.11 15.18 -36.59
CA ALA A 226 8.45 15.81 -36.67
C ALA A 226 8.83 16.60 -35.39
N CYS A 227 7.92 16.73 -34.41
CA CYS A 227 8.19 17.37 -33.14
C CYS A 227 8.96 16.46 -32.18
N ASP A 228 9.68 17.05 -31.21
CA ASP A 228 10.28 16.35 -30.10
C ASP A 228 9.25 16.05 -28.99
N PRO A 229 9.28 14.82 -28.41
CA PRO A 229 10.18 13.71 -28.67
C PRO A 229 9.76 12.92 -29.92
N THR A 230 10.77 12.47 -30.68
CA THR A 230 10.54 11.69 -31.90
C THR A 230 9.76 10.41 -31.63
N GLY A 231 8.79 10.16 -32.51
CA GLY A 231 7.86 9.04 -32.37
C GLY A 231 6.52 9.39 -31.71
N VAL A 232 6.30 10.66 -31.32
CA VAL A 232 5.00 11.15 -30.87
C VAL A 232 4.02 11.23 -32.05
N GLY A 233 2.72 11.01 -31.81
CA GLY A 233 1.70 10.99 -32.85
C GLY A 233 1.72 9.75 -33.72
N ALA A 234 2.43 8.70 -33.34
CA ALA A 234 2.42 7.41 -34.02
C ALA A 234 1.11 6.65 -33.73
N ARG A 235 0.57 5.99 -34.79
CA ARG A 235 -0.65 5.17 -34.67
C ARG A 235 -0.37 3.79 -34.08
N ASN A 236 0.83 3.27 -34.30
CA ASN A 236 1.27 1.94 -33.88
C ASN A 236 2.72 1.96 -33.41
N LEU A 237 3.12 0.90 -32.64
CA LEU A 237 4.48 0.72 -32.19
C LEU A 237 5.48 0.67 -33.37
N ALA A 238 5.13 0.01 -34.47
CA ALA A 238 5.99 -0.07 -35.66
C ALA A 238 6.28 1.32 -36.25
N GLU A 239 5.27 2.18 -36.34
CA GLU A 239 5.41 3.56 -36.81
C GLU A 239 6.25 4.41 -35.86
N CYS A 240 6.07 4.30 -34.54
CA CYS A 240 6.86 4.99 -33.53
C CYS A 240 8.37 4.65 -33.66
N LEU A 241 8.67 3.35 -33.73
CA LEU A 241 10.05 2.90 -33.88
C LEU A 241 10.64 3.28 -35.24
N LYS A 242 9.83 3.26 -36.30
CA LYS A 242 10.23 3.72 -37.63
C LYS A 242 10.65 5.20 -37.64
N LEU A 243 9.86 6.08 -37.02
CA LEU A 243 10.16 7.50 -36.93
C LEU A 243 11.50 7.74 -36.20
N GLN A 244 11.73 7.04 -35.09
CA GLN A 244 12.98 7.15 -34.33
C GLN A 244 14.20 6.63 -35.12
N LEU A 245 14.04 5.57 -35.92
CA LEU A 245 15.10 5.03 -36.77
C LEU A 245 15.43 5.96 -37.94
N ILE A 246 14.41 6.62 -38.52
CA ILE A 246 14.63 7.61 -39.59
C ILE A 246 15.45 8.78 -39.07
N GLU A 247 15.14 9.29 -37.89
CA GLU A 247 15.90 10.38 -37.27
C GLU A 247 17.34 9.98 -37.00
N ARG A 248 17.61 8.74 -36.54
CA ARG A 248 18.93 8.22 -36.32
C ARG A 248 19.70 7.86 -37.62
N GLY A 249 19.03 7.93 -38.77
CA GLY A 249 19.59 7.59 -40.05
C GLY A 249 19.92 6.08 -40.21
N ARG A 250 19.21 5.22 -39.44
CA ARG A 250 19.41 3.74 -39.44
C ARG A 250 18.20 2.99 -39.96
N PHE A 251 17.37 3.62 -40.78
CA PHE A 251 16.21 2.99 -41.39
C PHE A 251 16.54 2.35 -42.73
N ASP A 252 16.90 1.06 -42.71
CA ASP A 252 17.12 0.22 -43.88
C ASP A 252 15.87 -0.55 -44.29
N PRO A 253 15.76 -0.99 -45.58
CA PRO A 253 14.60 -1.81 -45.99
C PRO A 253 14.46 -3.10 -45.18
N ALA A 254 15.56 -3.74 -44.76
CA ALA A 254 15.56 -4.91 -43.91
C ALA A 254 14.95 -4.59 -42.50
N MET A 255 15.28 -3.42 -41.94
CA MET A 255 14.72 -2.92 -40.68
C MET A 255 13.22 -2.67 -40.83
N GLY A 256 12.77 -2.15 -41.97
CA GLY A 256 11.32 -1.98 -42.23
C GLY A 256 10.57 -3.31 -42.19
N LEU A 257 11.09 -4.35 -42.86
CA LEU A 257 10.48 -5.69 -42.83
C LEU A 257 10.49 -6.31 -41.41
N LEU A 258 11.49 -6.01 -40.60
CA LEU A 258 11.57 -6.47 -39.22
C LEU A 258 10.53 -5.77 -38.34
N LEU A 259 10.32 -4.46 -38.52
CA LEU A 259 9.28 -3.69 -37.79
C LEU A 259 7.86 -4.15 -38.16
N ASP A 260 7.62 -4.52 -39.41
CA ASP A 260 6.33 -5.08 -39.84
C ASP A 260 6.06 -6.45 -39.21
N ASN A 261 7.11 -7.18 -38.80
CA ASN A 261 7.04 -8.52 -38.21
C ASN A 261 7.43 -8.56 -36.72
N LEU A 262 7.16 -7.50 -35.95
CA LEU A 262 7.47 -7.43 -34.51
C LEU A 262 6.87 -8.60 -33.69
N ALA A 263 5.75 -9.18 -34.14
CA ALA A 263 5.16 -10.34 -33.50
C ALA A 263 6.07 -11.59 -33.52
N LEU A 264 6.86 -11.78 -34.58
CA LEU A 264 7.86 -12.86 -34.65
C LEU A 264 9.06 -12.55 -33.76
N LEU A 265 9.47 -11.28 -33.69
CA LEU A 265 10.52 -10.83 -32.79
C LEU A 265 10.12 -11.07 -31.32
N ALA A 266 8.86 -10.78 -30.93
CA ALA A 266 8.33 -11.05 -29.60
C ALA A 266 8.35 -12.55 -29.25
N ARG A 267 8.08 -13.42 -30.25
CA ARG A 267 8.16 -14.89 -30.12
C ARG A 267 9.60 -15.41 -30.19
N ARG A 268 10.57 -14.53 -30.49
CA ARG A 268 12.00 -14.87 -30.68
C ARG A 268 12.26 -15.91 -31.76
N ASP A 269 11.48 -15.88 -32.84
CA ASP A 269 11.69 -16.72 -34.01
C ASP A 269 12.66 -16.03 -34.98
N PHE A 270 13.95 -16.02 -34.59
CA PHE A 270 14.98 -15.39 -35.38
C PHE A 270 15.24 -16.13 -36.70
N VAL A 271 14.98 -17.43 -36.78
CA VAL A 271 15.16 -18.23 -37.99
C VAL A 271 14.23 -17.77 -39.11
N THR A 272 12.96 -17.55 -38.76
CA THR A 272 11.95 -17.07 -39.70
C THR A 272 12.22 -15.60 -40.07
N LEU A 273 12.60 -14.76 -39.10
CA LEU A 273 12.91 -13.35 -39.34
C LEU A 273 14.12 -13.18 -40.29
N ARG A 274 15.19 -13.95 -40.12
CA ARG A 274 16.34 -13.93 -41.01
C ARG A 274 15.98 -14.24 -42.47
N ARG A 275 15.06 -15.18 -42.68
CA ARG A 275 14.58 -15.49 -44.03
C ARG A 275 13.77 -14.35 -44.63
N ILE A 276 12.92 -13.68 -43.82
CA ILE A 276 12.05 -12.58 -44.28
C ILE A 276 12.91 -11.34 -44.59
N CYS A 277 13.82 -10.99 -43.69
CA CYS A 277 14.70 -9.82 -43.85
C CYS A 277 15.90 -10.08 -44.77
N ASN A 278 16.18 -11.35 -45.11
CA ASN A 278 17.33 -11.80 -45.91
C ASN A 278 18.66 -11.26 -45.37
N VAL A 279 18.92 -11.44 -44.08
CA VAL A 279 20.06 -10.88 -43.34
C VAL A 279 20.80 -12.01 -42.62
N ASP A 280 22.11 -11.83 -42.35
CA ASP A 280 22.93 -12.76 -41.60
C ASP A 280 22.61 -12.72 -40.10
N GLU A 281 23.20 -13.64 -39.31
CA GLU A 281 22.93 -13.77 -37.88
C GLU A 281 23.48 -12.58 -37.06
N ASP A 282 24.67 -12.12 -37.46
CA ASP A 282 25.34 -10.99 -36.80
C ASP A 282 24.58 -9.67 -37.07
N ASP A 283 24.17 -9.43 -38.32
CA ASP A 283 23.38 -8.26 -38.70
C ASP A 283 22.00 -8.27 -38.00
N MET A 284 21.36 -9.43 -37.87
CA MET A 284 20.10 -9.57 -37.14
C MET A 284 20.29 -9.24 -35.65
N ALA A 285 21.40 -9.64 -35.05
CA ALA A 285 21.72 -9.32 -33.65
C ALA A 285 21.93 -7.81 -33.45
N GLU A 286 22.61 -7.14 -34.42
CA GLU A 286 22.79 -5.68 -34.40
C GLU A 286 21.47 -4.95 -34.53
N MET A 287 20.62 -5.32 -35.51
CA MET A 287 19.29 -4.73 -35.70
C MET A 287 18.40 -4.87 -34.47
N VAL A 288 18.39 -6.04 -33.82
CA VAL A 288 17.66 -6.25 -32.56
C VAL A 288 18.22 -5.41 -31.43
N GLY A 289 19.56 -5.22 -31.41
CA GLY A 289 20.26 -4.35 -30.49
C GLY A 289 19.84 -2.88 -30.64
N GLU A 290 19.73 -2.41 -31.87
CA GLU A 290 19.28 -1.05 -32.19
C GLU A 290 17.83 -0.83 -31.70
N ILE A 291 16.92 -1.76 -32.02
CA ILE A 291 15.51 -1.67 -31.58
C ILE A 291 15.40 -1.61 -30.05
N ARG A 292 16.24 -2.33 -29.30
CA ARG A 292 16.24 -2.28 -27.83
C ARG A 292 16.67 -0.94 -27.26
N ASN A 293 17.43 -0.17 -28.00
CA ASN A 293 17.90 1.16 -27.61
C ASN A 293 16.91 2.27 -27.97
N LEU A 294 15.78 1.94 -28.58
CA LEU A 294 14.69 2.87 -28.89
C LEU A 294 13.70 2.92 -27.74
N ASP A 295 12.98 4.04 -27.64
CA ASP A 295 11.94 4.25 -26.64
C ASP A 295 10.57 3.91 -27.22
N PRO A 296 9.92 2.81 -26.75
CA PRO A 296 8.59 2.45 -27.22
C PRO A 296 7.49 3.42 -26.77
N LYS A 297 7.77 4.25 -25.76
CA LYS A 297 6.82 5.20 -25.17
C LYS A 297 7.50 6.54 -24.90
N PRO A 298 7.73 7.34 -25.94
CA PRO A 298 8.48 8.60 -25.81
C PRO A 298 7.80 9.63 -24.90
N GLY A 299 6.47 9.61 -24.81
CA GLY A 299 5.69 10.53 -24.00
C GLY A 299 5.92 10.41 -22.50
N LEU A 300 6.32 9.23 -21.99
CA LEU A 300 6.55 9.03 -20.57
C LEU A 300 7.74 9.83 -20.00
N ARG A 301 8.54 10.47 -20.84
CA ARG A 301 9.60 11.41 -20.41
C ARG A 301 9.02 12.72 -19.88
N PHE A 302 7.84 13.09 -20.35
CA PHE A 302 7.07 14.24 -19.94
C PHE A 302 5.96 13.74 -19.01
N GLY A 303 5.55 14.39 -18.01
CA GLY A 303 4.36 14.01 -17.26
C GLY A 303 4.47 12.74 -16.44
N GLY A 304 5.43 12.67 -15.55
CA GLY A 304 5.30 11.81 -14.39
C GLY A 304 4.41 12.50 -13.37
N ALA A 305 3.16 12.08 -13.20
CA ALA A 305 2.45 12.46 -12.00
C ALA A 305 3.37 12.18 -10.81
N PRO A 306 3.65 13.14 -9.92
CA PRO A 306 4.56 12.93 -8.81
C PRO A 306 4.06 11.72 -8.03
N MET A 307 4.89 10.69 -7.93
CA MET A 307 4.55 9.53 -7.11
C MET A 307 4.29 10.04 -5.70
N GLN A 308 3.06 9.93 -5.22
CA GLN A 308 2.75 10.27 -3.84
C GLN A 308 3.60 9.38 -2.95
N ALA A 309 4.50 10.01 -2.20
CA ALA A 309 5.31 9.30 -1.23
C ALA A 309 4.39 8.70 -0.17
N VAL A 310 4.39 7.38 -0.05
CA VAL A 310 3.62 6.71 0.99
C VAL A 310 4.29 6.96 2.33
N ALA A 311 3.62 7.70 3.19
CA ALA A 311 4.11 7.97 4.52
C ALA A 311 3.89 6.75 5.45
N PRO A 312 4.92 6.28 6.19
CA PRO A 312 4.82 5.12 7.07
C PRO A 312 4.06 5.43 8.35
N ASP A 313 3.16 4.53 8.77
CA ASP A 313 2.44 4.63 10.05
C ASP A 313 3.36 4.30 11.24
N VAL A 314 4.31 3.40 11.06
CA VAL A 314 5.23 2.91 12.09
C VAL A 314 6.67 3.03 11.65
N LEU A 315 7.52 3.50 12.55
CA LEU A 315 8.97 3.62 12.36
C LEU A 315 9.69 2.58 13.21
N VAL A 316 10.61 1.83 12.59
CA VAL A 316 11.46 0.85 13.28
C VAL A 316 12.90 1.29 13.15
N ARG A 317 13.53 1.54 14.28
CA ARG A 317 14.94 1.94 14.36
C ARG A 317 15.71 0.96 15.22
N ARG A 318 17.00 0.85 14.98
CA ARG A 318 17.89 0.06 15.83
C ARG A 318 18.33 0.90 17.01
N ALA A 319 18.07 0.43 18.22
CA ALA A 319 18.55 1.06 19.44
C ALA A 319 20.06 0.76 19.67
N PRO A 320 20.78 1.56 20.47
CA PRO A 320 22.19 1.32 20.81
C PRO A 320 22.43 -0.08 21.41
N ASP A 321 21.45 -0.62 22.13
CA ASP A 321 21.49 -1.94 22.78
C ASP A 321 21.25 -3.11 21.82
N ASN A 322 21.27 -2.87 20.50
CA ASN A 322 20.92 -3.83 19.46
C ASN A 322 19.46 -4.36 19.51
N THR A 323 18.60 -3.76 20.30
CA THR A 323 17.16 -4.01 20.29
C THR A 323 16.47 -3.17 19.21
N TRP A 324 15.24 -3.53 18.86
CA TRP A 324 14.44 -2.76 17.92
C TRP A 324 13.52 -1.81 18.67
N LEU A 325 13.64 -0.53 18.37
CA LEU A 325 12.74 0.50 18.85
C LEU A 325 11.63 0.67 17.81
N VAL A 326 10.38 0.53 18.25
CA VAL A 326 9.18 0.65 17.42
C VAL A 326 8.40 1.86 17.88
N GLU A 327 8.24 2.84 17.02
CA GLU A 327 7.57 4.11 17.28
C GLU A 327 6.44 4.34 16.28
N LEU A 328 5.38 5.00 16.71
CA LEU A 328 4.36 5.49 15.79
C LEU A 328 4.82 6.80 15.16
N ASN A 329 4.46 7.01 13.92
CA ASN A 329 4.71 8.28 13.25
C ASN A 329 3.69 9.33 13.72
N ASN A 330 4.15 10.23 14.58
CA ASN A 330 3.31 11.26 15.18
C ASN A 330 2.93 12.37 14.19
N ASP A 331 3.67 12.52 13.08
CA ASP A 331 3.43 13.58 12.09
C ASP A 331 2.15 13.31 11.27
N ILE A 332 1.79 12.02 11.16
CA ILE A 332 0.63 11.58 10.37
C ILE A 332 -0.62 11.38 11.23
N LEU A 333 -0.41 11.11 12.54
CA LEU A 333 -1.52 10.87 13.44
C LEU A 333 -2.22 12.19 13.79
N PRO A 334 -3.50 12.34 13.46
CA PRO A 334 -4.24 13.53 13.82
C PRO A 334 -4.40 13.62 15.34
N LYS A 335 -3.87 14.70 15.92
CA LYS A 335 -3.97 14.99 17.35
C LYS A 335 -5.26 15.77 17.61
N VAL A 336 -6.18 15.18 18.35
CA VAL A 336 -7.47 15.79 18.70
C VAL A 336 -7.58 15.91 20.21
N LEU A 337 -7.94 17.09 20.69
CA LEU A 337 -8.22 17.37 22.08
C LEU A 337 -9.69 17.73 22.32
N VAL A 338 -10.17 17.41 23.52
CA VAL A 338 -11.50 17.80 23.97
C VAL A 338 -11.41 19.02 24.88
N ASN A 339 -12.02 20.13 24.47
CA ASN A 339 -12.04 21.34 25.28
C ASN A 339 -13.10 21.24 26.40
N GLN A 340 -12.68 20.70 27.55
CA GLN A 340 -13.54 20.57 28.73
C GLN A 340 -13.93 21.92 29.32
N THR A 341 -13.04 22.93 29.24
CA THR A 341 -13.33 24.27 29.80
C THR A 341 -14.44 24.96 29.02
N TYR A 342 -14.46 24.80 27.71
CA TYR A 342 -15.54 25.31 26.86
C TYR A 342 -16.86 24.56 27.14
N ALA A 343 -16.82 23.23 27.24
CA ALA A 343 -17.99 22.42 27.59
C ALA A 343 -18.64 22.87 28.93
N MET A 344 -17.80 23.12 29.97
CA MET A 344 -18.30 23.62 31.26
C MET A 344 -18.91 25.02 31.16
N ARG A 345 -18.29 25.93 30.41
CA ARG A 345 -18.86 27.29 30.22
C ARG A 345 -20.20 27.25 29.51
N VAL A 346 -20.30 26.47 28.44
CA VAL A 346 -21.54 26.32 27.67
C VAL A 346 -22.63 25.66 28.52
N SER A 347 -22.33 24.58 29.24
CA SER A 347 -23.31 23.92 30.12
C SER A 347 -23.81 24.82 31.27
N ALA A 348 -22.95 25.70 31.81
CA ALA A 348 -23.32 26.65 32.86
C ALA A 348 -24.19 27.81 32.32
N SER A 349 -24.03 28.20 31.07
CA SER A 349 -24.79 29.28 30.44
C SER A 349 -26.15 28.83 29.90
N THR A 350 -26.30 27.53 29.64
CA THR A 350 -27.52 26.95 29.02
C THR A 350 -28.63 26.72 30.03
N ARG A 351 -29.81 27.25 29.73
CA ARG A 351 -31.00 27.12 30.59
C ARG A 351 -31.99 26.05 30.13
N ASN A 352 -31.95 25.68 28.86
CA ASN A 352 -32.81 24.72 28.22
C ASN A 352 -32.31 23.28 28.44
N ASP A 353 -33.16 22.37 28.82
CA ASP A 353 -32.77 20.96 29.05
C ASP A 353 -32.38 20.24 27.73
N ASP A 354 -33.00 20.61 26.60
CA ASP A 354 -32.65 20.07 25.27
C ASP A 354 -31.23 20.48 24.83
N GLU A 355 -30.83 21.72 25.09
CA GLU A 355 -29.47 22.20 24.78
C GLU A 355 -28.44 21.53 25.69
N LYS A 356 -28.75 21.29 26.98
CA LYS A 356 -27.85 20.55 27.88
C LYS A 356 -27.66 19.11 27.42
N SER A 357 -28.74 18.45 26.97
CA SER A 357 -28.65 17.09 26.46
C SER A 357 -27.77 17.01 25.20
N TYR A 358 -27.90 18.00 24.31
CA TYR A 358 -27.07 18.11 23.13
C TYR A 358 -25.57 18.29 23.47
N VAL A 359 -25.23 19.20 24.40
CA VAL A 359 -23.85 19.41 24.83
C VAL A 359 -23.28 18.16 25.50
N ALA A 360 -24.07 17.43 26.29
CA ALA A 360 -23.67 16.17 26.91
C ALA A 360 -23.41 15.09 25.84
N GLU A 361 -24.24 14.99 24.82
CA GLU A 361 -24.04 14.07 23.69
C GLU A 361 -22.79 14.41 22.89
N CYS A 362 -22.55 15.70 22.57
CA CYS A 362 -21.33 16.16 21.92
C CYS A 362 -20.08 15.83 22.75
N LEU A 363 -20.12 16.00 24.07
CA LEU A 363 -19.01 15.67 24.97
C LEU A 363 -18.76 14.15 25.01
N GLN A 364 -19.81 13.35 25.03
CA GLN A 364 -19.72 11.89 25.00
C GLN A 364 -19.08 11.42 23.68
N ASN A 365 -19.54 11.95 22.55
CA ASN A 365 -18.99 11.62 21.23
C ASN A 365 -17.53 12.05 21.10
N ALA A 366 -17.17 13.25 21.58
CA ALA A 366 -15.79 13.74 21.58
C ALA A 366 -14.85 12.85 22.42
N THR A 367 -15.27 12.51 23.64
CA THR A 367 -14.49 11.62 24.53
C THR A 367 -14.37 10.22 23.96
N TRP A 368 -15.41 9.68 23.38
CA TRP A 368 -15.40 8.38 22.72
C TRP A 368 -14.41 8.40 21.52
N LEU A 369 -14.45 9.44 20.68
CA LEU A 369 -13.55 9.58 19.53
C LEU A 369 -12.08 9.61 19.97
N THR A 370 -11.74 10.45 20.93
CA THR A 370 -10.36 10.57 21.45
C THR A 370 -9.87 9.23 22.00
N ARG A 371 -10.67 8.54 22.83
CA ARG A 371 -10.33 7.21 23.35
C ARG A 371 -10.18 6.16 22.24
N SER A 372 -11.04 6.19 21.22
CA SER A 372 -10.95 5.24 20.10
C SER A 372 -9.69 5.46 19.25
N LEU A 373 -9.25 6.70 19.07
CA LEU A 373 -8.00 7.04 18.41
C LEU A 373 -6.78 6.59 19.21
N GLU A 374 -6.77 6.81 20.52
CA GLU A 374 -5.71 6.32 21.40
C GLU A 374 -5.63 4.79 21.41
N GLN A 375 -6.79 4.12 21.50
CA GLN A 375 -6.84 2.66 21.46
C GLN A 375 -6.32 2.12 20.11
N ARG A 376 -6.70 2.78 18.99
CA ARG A 376 -6.17 2.46 17.67
C ARG A 376 -4.63 2.56 17.66
N ALA A 377 -4.08 3.67 18.13
CA ALA A 377 -2.63 3.91 18.19
C ALA A 377 -1.90 2.85 19.03
N LYS A 378 -2.41 2.57 20.24
CA LYS A 378 -1.89 1.52 21.12
C LYS A 378 -1.95 0.13 20.48
N THR A 379 -3.03 -0.17 19.75
CA THR A 379 -3.21 -1.48 19.09
C THR A 379 -2.22 -1.62 17.91
N ILE A 380 -2.06 -0.59 17.08
CA ILE A 380 -1.08 -0.60 15.98
C ILE A 380 0.33 -0.82 16.53
N LEU A 381 0.70 -0.12 17.60
CA LEU A 381 2.02 -0.25 18.24
C LEU A 381 2.25 -1.67 18.79
N LYS A 382 1.27 -2.25 19.50
CA LYS A 382 1.35 -3.62 20.02
C LYS A 382 1.52 -4.65 18.90
N VAL A 383 0.74 -4.53 17.81
CA VAL A 383 0.84 -5.42 16.66
C VAL A 383 2.20 -5.28 15.98
N ALA A 384 2.64 -4.05 15.73
CA ALA A 384 3.93 -3.76 15.10
C ALA A 384 5.11 -4.28 15.93
N SER A 385 5.11 -4.06 17.24
CA SER A 385 6.16 -4.53 18.14
C SER A 385 6.25 -6.07 18.16
N GLU A 386 5.13 -6.78 18.15
CA GLU A 386 5.12 -8.24 18.10
C GLU A 386 5.59 -8.77 16.73
N ILE A 387 5.23 -8.12 15.61
CA ILE A 387 5.75 -8.46 14.28
C ILE A 387 7.26 -8.29 14.24
N VAL A 388 7.78 -7.13 14.70
CA VAL A 388 9.21 -6.83 14.73
C VAL A 388 9.98 -7.83 15.60
N ARG A 389 9.45 -8.16 16.77
CA ARG A 389 10.05 -9.15 17.68
C ARG A 389 10.20 -10.52 17.04
N ARG A 390 9.20 -10.96 16.25
CA ARG A 390 9.23 -12.26 15.57
C ARG A 390 10.06 -12.26 14.29
N GLN A 391 10.20 -11.11 13.65
CA GLN A 391 10.89 -10.93 12.38
C GLN A 391 12.31 -10.33 12.52
N ASP A 392 12.94 -10.51 13.67
CA ASP A 392 14.31 -10.05 13.92
C ASP A 392 15.30 -10.52 12.86
N ALA A 393 15.25 -11.80 12.49
CA ALA A 393 16.10 -12.36 11.45
C ALA A 393 15.92 -11.70 10.07
N PHE A 394 14.69 -11.31 9.72
CA PHE A 394 14.41 -10.55 8.49
C PHE A 394 15.07 -9.18 8.54
N LEU A 395 14.95 -8.47 9.65
CA LEU A 395 15.50 -7.12 9.80
C LEU A 395 17.04 -7.13 9.73
N LEU A 396 17.70 -8.16 10.26
CA LEU A 396 19.15 -8.32 10.24
C LEU A 396 19.66 -8.85 8.88
N HIS A 397 19.10 -9.94 8.39
CA HIS A 397 19.64 -10.71 7.27
C HIS A 397 18.86 -10.55 5.94
N GLY A 398 17.62 -10.01 5.99
CA GLY A 398 16.81 -9.75 4.81
C GLY A 398 15.78 -10.82 4.49
N VAL A 399 15.22 -10.73 3.28
CA VAL A 399 14.06 -11.51 2.81
C VAL A 399 14.29 -13.03 2.89
N ALA A 400 15.53 -13.48 2.70
CA ALA A 400 15.87 -14.90 2.79
C ALA A 400 15.57 -15.52 4.17
N HIS A 401 15.59 -14.70 5.24
CA HIS A 401 15.37 -15.13 6.62
C HIS A 401 14.00 -14.70 7.16
N LEU A 402 13.05 -14.41 6.27
CA LEU A 402 11.68 -14.10 6.67
C LEU A 402 11.03 -15.33 7.27
N ARG A 403 10.59 -15.25 8.53
CA ARG A 403 9.88 -16.35 9.21
C ARG A 403 8.40 -16.32 8.86
N PRO A 404 7.76 -17.46 8.63
CA PRO A 404 6.31 -17.50 8.41
C PRO A 404 5.58 -17.07 9.67
N LEU A 405 4.59 -16.20 9.52
CA LEU A 405 3.81 -15.64 10.61
C LEU A 405 2.32 -15.74 10.30
N ASN A 406 1.56 -16.32 11.23
CA ASN A 406 0.11 -16.41 11.14
C ASN A 406 -0.54 -15.31 11.99
N LEU A 407 -1.69 -14.79 11.54
CA LEU A 407 -2.46 -13.80 12.29
C LEU A 407 -2.81 -14.29 13.69
N LYS A 408 -3.19 -15.56 13.82
CA LYS A 408 -3.53 -16.20 15.10
C LYS A 408 -2.37 -16.17 16.10
N THR A 409 -1.14 -16.45 15.67
CA THR A 409 0.02 -16.46 16.57
C THR A 409 0.35 -15.08 17.13
N VAL A 410 0.10 -14.02 16.36
CA VAL A 410 0.22 -12.63 16.82
C VAL A 410 -0.95 -12.27 17.74
N ALA A 411 -2.17 -12.64 17.36
CA ALA A 411 -3.39 -12.39 18.13
C ALA A 411 -3.31 -13.01 19.54
N ASP A 412 -2.87 -14.28 19.64
CA ASP A 412 -2.67 -14.97 20.90
C ASP A 412 -1.60 -14.29 21.79
N ALA A 413 -0.51 -13.78 21.19
CA ALA A 413 0.57 -13.09 21.91
C ALA A 413 0.14 -11.73 22.49
N ILE A 414 -0.78 -11.03 21.81
CA ILE A 414 -1.26 -9.69 22.21
C ILE A 414 -2.57 -9.77 23.01
N ALA A 415 -3.10 -11.00 23.21
CA ALA A 415 -4.41 -11.26 23.83
C ALA A 415 -5.58 -10.53 23.11
N MET A 416 -5.58 -10.56 21.77
CA MET A 416 -6.61 -9.94 20.92
C MET A 416 -7.16 -10.96 19.90
N HIS A 417 -8.33 -10.65 19.31
CA HIS A 417 -8.91 -11.51 18.28
C HIS A 417 -8.17 -11.38 16.94
N GLU A 418 -8.06 -12.47 16.18
CA GLU A 418 -7.40 -12.51 14.86
C GLU A 418 -7.97 -11.48 13.87
N SER A 419 -9.30 -11.27 13.91
CA SER A 419 -9.95 -10.28 13.05
C SER A 419 -9.47 -8.85 13.33
N THR A 420 -9.14 -8.51 14.58
CA THR A 420 -8.60 -7.19 14.95
C THR A 420 -7.20 -7.00 14.38
N VAL A 421 -6.34 -8.02 14.52
CA VAL A 421 -4.98 -8.00 13.93
C VAL A 421 -5.06 -7.84 12.41
N SER A 422 -5.93 -8.59 11.76
CA SER A 422 -6.14 -8.49 10.30
C SER A 422 -6.58 -7.08 9.86
N ARG A 423 -7.48 -6.44 10.60
CA ARG A 423 -7.94 -5.08 10.31
C ARG A 423 -6.85 -4.04 10.52
N VAL A 424 -6.08 -4.18 11.59
CA VAL A 424 -4.97 -3.26 11.92
C VAL A 424 -3.84 -3.34 10.90
N THR A 425 -3.54 -4.53 10.38
CA THR A 425 -2.43 -4.74 9.43
C THR A 425 -2.76 -4.39 7.98
N SER A 426 -4.04 -4.20 7.65
CA SER A 426 -4.45 -3.80 6.29
C SER A 426 -4.19 -2.33 6.04
N ASN A 427 -3.60 -1.99 4.90
CA ASN A 427 -3.30 -0.62 4.45
C ASN A 427 -2.49 0.19 5.48
N LYS A 428 -1.55 -0.46 6.18
CA LYS A 428 -0.62 0.15 7.11
C LYS A 428 0.80 -0.16 6.72
N PHE A 429 1.64 0.86 6.76
CA PHE A 429 3.02 0.77 6.33
C PHE A 429 3.98 0.91 7.51
N ILE A 430 5.03 0.10 7.47
CA ILE A 430 6.11 0.10 8.45
C ILE A 430 7.42 0.44 7.75
N HIS A 431 8.10 1.45 8.24
CA HIS A 431 9.43 1.81 7.78
C HIS A 431 10.48 1.06 8.59
N THR A 432 11.30 0.29 7.91
CA THR A 432 12.38 -0.48 8.50
C THR A 432 13.72 -0.03 7.91
N PRO A 433 14.88 -0.35 8.52
CA PRO A 433 16.19 -0.06 7.93
C PRO A 433 16.40 -0.68 6.53
N ARG A 434 15.56 -1.65 6.13
CA ARG A 434 15.59 -2.30 4.82
C ARG A 434 14.63 -1.70 3.80
N GLY A 435 13.82 -0.74 4.21
CA GLY A 435 12.85 -0.06 3.36
C GLY A 435 11.45 -0.05 3.94
N LEU A 436 10.52 0.44 3.15
CA LEU A 436 9.10 0.54 3.47
C LEU A 436 8.38 -0.76 3.09
N PHE A 437 7.63 -1.34 4.04
CA PHE A 437 6.84 -2.55 3.84
C PHE A 437 5.41 -2.35 4.34
N GLU A 438 4.45 -2.98 3.68
CA GLU A 438 3.11 -3.12 4.24
C GLU A 438 3.15 -4.12 5.42
N MET A 439 2.46 -3.85 6.53
CA MET A 439 2.42 -4.76 7.68
C MET A 439 1.88 -6.14 7.32
N LYS A 440 1.00 -6.22 6.33
CA LYS A 440 0.45 -7.47 5.80
C LYS A 440 1.50 -8.36 5.12
N TYR A 441 2.58 -7.77 4.60
CA TYR A 441 3.68 -8.50 3.94
C TYR A 441 4.32 -9.57 4.85
N PHE A 442 4.34 -9.35 6.16
CA PHE A 442 4.94 -10.28 7.13
C PHE A 442 4.09 -11.53 7.39
N PHE A 443 2.81 -11.50 7.02
CA PHE A 443 1.89 -12.64 7.20
C PHE A 443 1.90 -13.52 5.96
N THR A 444 2.87 -14.43 5.92
CA THR A 444 3.10 -15.33 4.79
C THR A 444 2.74 -16.76 5.15
N ALA A 445 2.30 -17.51 4.13
CA ALA A 445 2.03 -18.94 4.30
C ALA A 445 3.31 -19.70 4.66
N SER A 446 3.18 -20.62 5.59
CA SER A 446 4.22 -21.53 6.02
C SER A 446 4.38 -22.69 5.02
N ILE A 447 5.61 -23.01 4.67
CA ILE A 447 6.01 -24.18 3.89
C ILE A 447 6.81 -25.08 4.80
N SER A 448 6.48 -26.39 4.83
CA SER A 448 7.15 -27.37 5.67
C SER A 448 8.61 -27.57 5.24
N GLY A 449 9.52 -27.59 6.21
CA GLY A 449 10.89 -28.03 6.00
C GLY A 449 11.02 -29.55 6.08
N THR A 450 12.16 -30.07 5.65
CA THR A 450 12.49 -31.50 5.70
C THR A 450 12.85 -32.00 7.10
N ASP A 451 13.36 -31.11 7.97
CA ASP A 451 13.68 -31.41 9.36
C ASP A 451 12.59 -30.91 10.31
N ASP A 452 12.32 -31.69 11.35
CA ASP A 452 11.25 -31.50 12.34
C ASP A 452 11.38 -30.17 13.10
N GLY A 453 11.12 -29.03 12.49
CA GLY A 453 11.04 -27.77 13.24
C GLY A 453 11.17 -26.46 12.47
N GLU A 454 11.76 -26.42 11.32
CA GLU A 454 11.90 -25.15 10.59
C GLU A 454 10.88 -25.02 9.45
N SER A 455 9.95 -24.11 9.62
CA SER A 455 9.03 -23.72 8.57
C SER A 455 9.56 -22.50 7.82
N HIS A 456 9.52 -22.56 6.49
CA HIS A 456 10.00 -21.47 5.63
C HIS A 456 8.84 -20.61 5.13
N SER A 457 9.09 -19.31 4.98
CA SER A 457 8.12 -18.41 4.41
C SER A 457 8.05 -18.55 2.89
N ALA A 458 6.86 -18.47 2.32
CA ALA A 458 6.66 -18.50 0.87
C ALA A 458 7.48 -17.42 0.13
N GLU A 459 7.65 -16.24 0.73
CA GLU A 459 8.47 -15.16 0.16
C GLU A 459 9.97 -15.46 0.21
N ALA A 460 10.46 -16.05 1.31
CA ALA A 460 11.85 -16.49 1.39
C ALA A 460 12.17 -17.54 0.30
N VAL A 461 11.24 -18.45 0.06
CA VAL A 461 11.37 -19.45 -1.01
C VAL A 461 11.33 -18.82 -2.39
N ARG A 462 10.44 -17.85 -2.66
CA ARG A 462 10.43 -17.10 -3.94
C ARG A 462 11.74 -16.37 -4.16
N HIS A 463 12.26 -15.72 -3.13
CA HIS A 463 13.55 -15.04 -3.18
C HIS A 463 14.68 -16.02 -3.47
N ARG A 464 14.68 -17.21 -2.84
CA ARG A 464 15.67 -18.26 -3.09
C ARG A 464 15.62 -18.80 -4.52
N ILE A 465 14.40 -19.03 -5.05
CA ILE A 465 14.20 -19.42 -6.45
C ILE A 465 14.78 -18.35 -7.39
N LYS A 466 14.53 -17.07 -7.12
CA LYS A 466 15.07 -15.97 -7.89
C LYS A 466 16.60 -15.97 -7.87
N GLN A 467 17.23 -16.09 -6.70
CA GLN A 467 18.68 -16.18 -6.58
C GLN A 467 19.25 -17.35 -7.38
N LEU A 468 18.69 -18.56 -7.25
CA LEU A 468 19.15 -19.73 -7.97
C LEU A 468 19.07 -19.55 -9.50
N ILE A 469 18.09 -18.80 -9.98
CA ILE A 469 17.90 -18.50 -11.40
C ILE A 469 18.87 -17.39 -11.87
N ASP A 470 19.10 -16.38 -11.04
CA ASP A 470 20.03 -15.29 -11.33
C ASP A 470 21.49 -15.81 -11.37
N ASP A 471 21.83 -16.78 -10.50
CA ASP A 471 23.15 -17.41 -10.43
C ASP A 471 23.35 -18.50 -11.50
N GLU A 472 22.33 -18.82 -12.33
CA GLU A 472 22.45 -19.88 -13.33
C GLU A 472 23.37 -19.46 -14.51
N SER A 473 24.30 -20.34 -14.88
CA SER A 473 25.17 -20.12 -16.04
C SER A 473 24.41 -20.26 -17.36
N PRO A 474 24.75 -19.52 -18.41
CA PRO A 474 24.13 -19.63 -19.73
C PRO A 474 24.18 -21.03 -20.34
N ALA A 475 25.27 -21.78 -20.05
CA ALA A 475 25.44 -23.14 -20.54
C ALA A 475 24.57 -24.17 -19.81
N ASN A 476 24.25 -23.91 -18.53
CA ASN A 476 23.51 -24.86 -17.67
C ASN A 476 22.30 -24.19 -17.03
N VAL A 477 21.24 -24.06 -17.82
CA VAL A 477 19.96 -23.50 -17.36
C VAL A 477 19.19 -24.51 -16.52
N LEU A 478 18.82 -24.11 -15.31
CA LEU A 478 18.15 -24.98 -14.33
C LEU A 478 16.71 -25.30 -14.76
N SER A 479 16.33 -26.56 -14.79
CA SER A 479 14.93 -26.96 -14.94
C SER A 479 14.17 -26.85 -13.60
N ASP A 480 12.85 -26.82 -13.66
CA ASP A 480 12.01 -26.76 -12.45
C ASP A 480 12.28 -27.98 -11.55
N ASP A 481 12.65 -29.14 -12.12
CA ASP A 481 13.01 -30.36 -11.36
C ASP A 481 14.35 -30.19 -10.62
N VAL A 482 15.34 -29.58 -11.26
CA VAL A 482 16.63 -29.28 -10.64
C VAL A 482 16.50 -28.22 -9.55
N LEU A 483 15.61 -27.24 -9.75
CA LEU A 483 15.28 -26.26 -8.71
C LEU A 483 14.68 -26.94 -7.47
N VAL A 484 13.75 -27.89 -7.65
CA VAL A 484 13.21 -28.69 -6.54
C VAL A 484 14.31 -29.44 -5.79
N GLN A 485 15.26 -30.07 -6.52
CA GLN A 485 16.36 -30.81 -5.90
C GLN A 485 17.28 -29.89 -5.08
N LYS A 486 17.61 -28.70 -5.61
CA LYS A 486 18.42 -27.70 -4.89
C LYS A 486 17.69 -27.17 -3.66
N LEU A 487 16.41 -26.83 -3.78
CA LEU A 487 15.60 -26.39 -2.64
C LEU A 487 15.47 -27.49 -1.58
N ARG A 488 15.38 -28.74 -1.99
CA ARG A 488 15.38 -29.89 -1.06
C ARG A 488 16.72 -30.05 -0.34
N ALA A 489 17.83 -29.78 -1.01
CA ALA A 489 19.16 -29.74 -0.39
C ALA A 489 19.30 -28.57 0.61
N ASP A 490 18.59 -27.47 0.36
CA ASP A 490 18.49 -26.33 1.30
C ASP A 490 17.45 -26.57 2.42
N GLY A 491 16.88 -27.78 2.54
CA GLY A 491 15.94 -28.16 3.60
C GLY A 491 14.46 -27.79 3.32
N ILE A 492 14.13 -27.37 2.11
CA ILE A 492 12.78 -26.90 1.76
C ILE A 492 12.05 -27.96 0.92
N GLU A 493 10.94 -28.51 1.43
CA GLU A 493 10.17 -29.52 0.71
C GLU A 493 9.03 -28.88 -0.10
N ILE A 494 9.20 -28.83 -1.43
CA ILE A 494 8.24 -28.19 -2.34
C ILE A 494 8.00 -29.07 -3.56
N ALA A 495 6.74 -29.13 -4.01
CA ALA A 495 6.35 -29.80 -5.24
C ALA A 495 6.77 -28.98 -6.49
N ARG A 496 7.13 -29.66 -7.58
CA ARG A 496 7.47 -29.05 -8.87
C ARG A 496 6.42 -28.03 -9.35
N ARG A 497 5.13 -28.36 -9.20
CA ARG A 497 4.02 -27.47 -9.60
C ARG A 497 4.04 -26.14 -8.82
N THR A 498 4.42 -26.18 -7.56
CA THR A 498 4.52 -24.98 -6.72
C THR A 498 5.72 -24.12 -7.13
N VAL A 499 6.86 -24.75 -7.47
CA VAL A 499 8.03 -24.02 -8.02
C VAL A 499 7.68 -23.34 -9.34
N ALA A 500 6.98 -24.02 -10.25
CA ALA A 500 6.51 -23.45 -11.50
C ALA A 500 5.59 -22.25 -11.25
N LYS A 501 4.62 -22.38 -10.32
CA LYS A 501 3.70 -21.28 -9.94
C LYS A 501 4.47 -20.07 -9.35
N TYR A 502 5.48 -20.31 -8.51
CA TYR A 502 6.29 -19.21 -7.94
C TYR A 502 7.16 -18.54 -9.00
N ARG A 503 7.75 -19.31 -9.92
CA ARG A 503 8.50 -18.77 -11.05
C ARG A 503 7.62 -17.88 -11.94
N GLU A 504 6.41 -18.35 -12.27
CA GLU A 504 5.44 -17.59 -13.05
C GLU A 504 4.98 -16.31 -12.32
N SER A 505 4.75 -16.37 -11.01
CA SER A 505 4.41 -15.19 -10.20
C SER A 505 5.53 -14.14 -10.19
N LEU A 506 6.79 -14.56 -10.31
CA LEU A 506 7.95 -13.70 -10.47
C LEU A 506 8.15 -13.22 -11.92
N ARG A 507 7.26 -13.59 -12.86
CA ARG A 507 7.36 -13.30 -14.30
C ARG A 507 8.66 -13.82 -14.93
N ILE A 508 9.21 -14.92 -14.39
CA ILE A 508 10.41 -15.57 -14.92
C ILE A 508 9.98 -16.62 -15.96
N PRO A 509 10.51 -16.56 -17.22
CA PRO A 509 10.12 -17.46 -18.29
C PRO A 509 10.58 -18.91 -18.02
N SER A 510 10.06 -19.86 -18.82
CA SER A 510 10.37 -21.27 -18.72
C SER A 510 11.87 -21.56 -18.96
N SER A 511 12.38 -22.71 -18.52
CA SER A 511 13.78 -23.10 -18.71
C SER A 511 14.19 -23.12 -20.19
N VAL A 512 13.26 -23.46 -21.09
CA VAL A 512 13.50 -23.47 -22.55
C VAL A 512 13.67 -22.05 -23.07
N GLU A 513 12.80 -21.15 -22.67
CA GLU A 513 12.86 -19.74 -23.06
C GLU A 513 14.11 -19.05 -22.47
N ARG A 514 14.41 -19.28 -21.17
CA ARG A 514 15.62 -18.74 -20.55
C ARG A 514 16.89 -19.22 -21.26
N ARG A 515 16.93 -20.49 -21.70
CA ARG A 515 18.06 -21.01 -22.48
C ARG A 515 18.21 -20.25 -23.79
N ARG A 516 17.12 -20.02 -24.52
CA ARG A 516 17.12 -19.22 -25.76
C ARG A 516 17.59 -17.78 -25.52
N GLU A 517 17.09 -17.16 -24.41
CA GLU A 517 17.52 -15.81 -24.03
C GLU A 517 19.03 -15.69 -23.75
N LYS A 518 19.55 -16.64 -22.95
CA LYS A 518 20.95 -16.62 -22.57
C LYS A 518 21.88 -16.96 -23.75
N GLN A 519 21.46 -17.85 -24.64
CA GLN A 519 22.17 -18.14 -25.88
C GLN A 519 22.21 -16.90 -26.81
N ALA A 520 21.10 -16.20 -26.96
CA ALA A 520 21.04 -14.96 -27.74
C ALA A 520 21.87 -13.81 -27.13
N ARG A 521 22.14 -13.84 -25.80
CA ARG A 521 23.05 -12.89 -25.15
C ARG A 521 24.52 -13.27 -25.30
N MET A 522 24.84 -14.55 -25.46
CA MET A 522 26.24 -15.02 -25.69
C MET A 522 26.72 -14.86 -27.14
N ALA A 523 25.80 -14.80 -28.09
CA ALA A 523 26.11 -14.52 -29.50
C ALA A 523 26.47 -13.05 -29.78
N ARG A 524 26.53 -12.23 -28.75
CA ARG A 524 27.07 -10.88 -28.71
C ARG A 524 28.50 -10.89 -28.15
#